data_cb557f8dcfa34e8aadc089e9c5c31627
#
_entry.id   cb557f8dcfa34e8aadc089e9c5c31627
#
_cell.length_a   1.000
_cell.length_b   1.000
_cell.length_c   1.000
_cell.angle_alpha   90.00
_cell.angle_beta   90.00
_cell.angle_gamma   90.00
#
_symmetry.space_group_name_H-M   'P 1'
#
loop_
_entity.id
_entity.type
_entity.pdbx_description
1 polymer ?
#
loop_
_entity_poly.entity_id
_entity_poly.type
_entity_poly.pdbx_seq_one_letter_code
_entity_poly.pdbx_strand_id
1 'polypeptide(L)'
;MFYTNARIFVAGEFRLGAFEVVDGKFGAILPENVPADAIDLGGATVIPGLIEVHSHGAAGYDFSDGDYEGLVEMAKFDLSCGVTSFAPASMTLPYDVLEKAFATARRIVDEQPEGCSRLRGIQMEGPYFSYAKRGAQNPDYLKNPDFEGFKALFEGCGGLVRIVDVAPELPGAAEFVEKASKLCTVSIAHTDSDYDHARAAVDAGVTHLTHLYNAMPGIHHRNPGVIPAAVENPNVRAELICDGFHIHPASVRLAFTMFKNRMVLVSDSGRCAGKDEGYQFELGGQMAELRGGVAKLVGTNTIACSASNMWACLRNVLSWGIPEEEAVLAATYNPACALGVQDEVGSIATGKVADFLVCTDGYTGKRVFLAGKEI
;
A
#
# COMPACT_ATOMS: atom_id res chain seq x y z
N MET A 1 1.12 -26.66 -14.39
CA MET A 1 1.18 -27.34 -13.08
C MET A 1 -0.14 -27.14 -12.37
N PHE A 2 -0.71 -28.20 -11.79
CA PHE A 2 -1.96 -28.09 -11.02
C PHE A 2 -1.69 -28.19 -9.52
N TYR A 3 -2.43 -27.42 -8.75
CA TYR A 3 -2.50 -27.45 -7.30
C TYR A 3 -3.93 -27.86 -6.90
N THR A 4 -4.08 -28.74 -5.94
CA THR A 4 -5.38 -29.30 -5.52
C THR A 4 -5.53 -29.32 -4.01
N ASN A 5 -6.73 -29.67 -3.54
CA ASN A 5 -7.04 -29.78 -2.11
C ASN A 5 -6.70 -28.47 -1.35
N ALA A 6 -7.19 -27.35 -1.86
CA ALA A 6 -6.95 -26.03 -1.30
C ALA A 6 -8.26 -25.28 -1.07
N ARG A 7 -8.26 -24.41 -0.05
CA ARG A 7 -9.29 -23.41 0.17
C ARG A 7 -8.83 -22.11 -0.48
N ILE A 8 -9.35 -21.81 -1.68
CA ILE A 8 -8.84 -20.76 -2.58
C ILE A 8 -9.71 -19.53 -2.51
N PHE A 9 -9.12 -18.35 -2.39
CA PHE A 9 -9.82 -17.06 -2.46
C PHE A 9 -10.04 -16.65 -3.92
N VAL A 10 -11.26 -16.82 -4.39
CA VAL A 10 -11.67 -16.58 -5.79
C VAL A 10 -12.91 -15.70 -5.82
N ALA A 11 -12.88 -14.64 -6.63
CA ALA A 11 -14.02 -13.73 -6.82
C ALA A 11 -14.63 -13.17 -5.52
N GLY A 12 -13.80 -12.92 -4.53
CA GLY A 12 -14.20 -12.32 -3.25
C GLY A 12 -14.69 -13.31 -2.18
N GLU A 13 -14.63 -14.60 -2.42
CA GLU A 13 -15.05 -15.65 -1.47
C GLU A 13 -14.07 -16.84 -1.47
N PHE A 14 -14.10 -17.64 -0.42
CA PHE A 14 -13.30 -18.85 -0.33
C PHE A 14 -14.05 -20.07 -0.87
N ARG A 15 -13.39 -20.83 -1.76
CA ARG A 15 -13.92 -22.06 -2.35
C ARG A 15 -12.90 -23.18 -2.24
N LEU A 16 -13.38 -24.39 -1.94
CA LEU A 16 -12.54 -25.60 -2.00
C LEU A 16 -12.37 -26.04 -3.45
N GLY A 17 -11.14 -26.42 -3.83
CA GLY A 17 -10.88 -26.90 -5.18
C GLY A 17 -9.42 -26.92 -5.57
N ALA A 18 -9.20 -26.70 -6.85
CA ALA A 18 -7.91 -26.73 -7.51
C ALA A 18 -7.71 -25.49 -8.41
N PHE A 19 -6.47 -25.24 -8.77
CA PHE A 19 -6.11 -24.24 -9.79
C PHE A 19 -4.88 -24.67 -10.58
N GLU A 20 -4.74 -24.11 -11.75
CA GLU A 20 -3.61 -24.38 -12.64
C GLU A 20 -2.68 -23.16 -12.70
N VAL A 21 -1.38 -23.42 -12.85
CA VAL A 21 -0.36 -22.42 -13.20
C VAL A 21 0.32 -22.84 -14.49
N VAL A 22 0.31 -21.97 -15.49
CA VAL A 22 0.91 -22.14 -16.81
C VAL A 22 1.72 -20.90 -17.15
N ASP A 23 2.99 -21.05 -17.48
CA ASP A 23 3.88 -19.97 -17.88
C ASP A 23 3.85 -18.74 -16.95
N GLY A 24 3.84 -18.99 -15.63
CA GLY A 24 3.81 -17.95 -14.61
C GLY A 24 2.46 -17.26 -14.41
N LYS A 25 1.40 -17.76 -15.03
CA LYS A 25 0.04 -17.22 -14.92
C LYS A 25 -0.94 -18.26 -14.42
N PHE A 26 -2.03 -17.79 -13.84
CA PHE A 26 -3.15 -18.67 -13.53
C PHE A 26 -3.81 -19.17 -14.81
N GLY A 27 -3.95 -20.50 -14.92
CA GLY A 27 -4.71 -21.19 -15.96
C GLY A 27 -6.16 -21.44 -15.52
N ALA A 28 -6.60 -22.70 -15.56
CA ALA A 28 -7.94 -23.09 -15.09
C ALA A 28 -8.11 -22.88 -13.60
N ILE A 29 -9.23 -22.26 -13.22
CA ILE A 29 -9.61 -22.03 -11.81
C ILE A 29 -10.84 -22.87 -11.49
N LEU A 30 -10.77 -23.63 -10.38
CA LEU A 30 -11.79 -24.59 -9.93
C LEU A 30 -12.23 -25.55 -11.05
N PRO A 31 -11.29 -26.23 -11.75
CA PRO A 31 -11.65 -27.16 -12.81
C PRO A 31 -12.38 -28.40 -12.25
N GLU A 32 -13.33 -28.94 -13.02
CA GLU A 32 -14.05 -30.18 -12.66
C GLU A 32 -13.11 -31.41 -12.63
N ASN A 33 -12.13 -31.43 -13.54
CA ASN A 33 -11.16 -32.51 -13.66
C ASN A 33 -9.75 -32.01 -13.29
N VAL A 34 -9.11 -32.69 -12.37
CA VAL A 34 -7.76 -32.41 -11.89
C VAL A 34 -6.87 -33.58 -12.22
N PRO A 35 -5.69 -33.38 -12.85
CA PRO A 35 -4.72 -34.45 -13.12
C PRO A 35 -4.28 -35.17 -11.84
N ALA A 36 -3.98 -36.46 -11.96
CA ALA A 36 -3.57 -37.28 -10.81
C ALA A 36 -2.21 -36.88 -10.21
N ASP A 37 -1.37 -36.19 -10.97
CA ASP A 37 -0.08 -35.65 -10.57
C ASP A 37 -0.13 -34.23 -10.02
N ALA A 38 -1.33 -33.70 -9.76
CA ALA A 38 -1.50 -32.40 -9.12
C ALA A 38 -0.89 -32.36 -7.73
N ILE A 39 -0.29 -31.22 -7.37
CA ILE A 39 0.31 -30.98 -6.05
C ILE A 39 -0.81 -30.80 -5.02
N ASP A 40 -0.86 -31.69 -4.05
CA ASP A 40 -1.79 -31.61 -2.92
C ASP A 40 -1.33 -30.56 -1.90
N LEU A 41 -2.17 -29.55 -1.64
CA LEU A 41 -1.92 -28.49 -0.67
C LEU A 41 -2.46 -28.81 0.74
N GLY A 42 -3.02 -30.00 0.95
CA GLY A 42 -3.43 -30.47 2.28
C GLY A 42 -4.53 -29.67 2.96
N GLY A 43 -5.39 -29.03 2.21
CA GLY A 43 -6.46 -28.15 2.74
C GLY A 43 -6.00 -26.73 3.09
N ALA A 44 -4.77 -26.35 2.74
CA ALA A 44 -4.24 -25.03 3.02
C ALA A 44 -5.08 -23.91 2.37
N THR A 45 -5.07 -22.76 2.99
CA THR A 45 -5.71 -21.53 2.43
C THR A 45 -4.79 -20.89 1.40
N VAL A 46 -5.32 -20.61 0.21
CA VAL A 46 -4.60 -19.93 -0.87
C VAL A 46 -5.22 -18.57 -1.13
N ILE A 47 -4.41 -17.51 -1.01
CA ILE A 47 -4.81 -16.13 -1.29
C ILE A 47 -3.89 -15.53 -2.36
N PRO A 48 -4.31 -14.47 -3.09
CA PRO A 48 -3.40 -13.73 -3.94
C PRO A 48 -2.20 -13.22 -3.16
N GLY A 49 -1.07 -12.99 -3.81
CA GLY A 49 0.06 -12.31 -3.21
C GLY A 49 -0.32 -10.95 -2.66
N LEU A 50 0.24 -10.57 -1.50
CA LEU A 50 -0.03 -9.28 -0.89
C LEU A 50 0.52 -8.16 -1.77
N ILE A 51 -0.14 -7.00 -1.72
CA ILE A 51 0.29 -5.80 -2.44
C ILE A 51 0.43 -4.66 -1.43
N GLU A 52 1.63 -4.09 -1.37
CA GLU A 52 1.94 -2.91 -0.55
C GLU A 52 1.91 -1.66 -1.43
N VAL A 53 1.13 -0.65 -1.05
CA VAL A 53 1.05 0.60 -1.82
C VAL A 53 1.61 1.79 -1.08
N HIS A 54 1.96 1.62 0.21
CA HIS A 54 2.48 2.69 1.04
C HIS A 54 3.52 2.17 2.04
N SER A 55 4.78 2.20 1.63
CA SER A 55 5.92 1.95 2.50
C SER A 55 7.09 2.84 2.11
N HIS A 56 7.68 3.54 3.08
CA HIS A 56 8.84 4.40 2.86
C HIS A 56 10.15 3.62 2.82
N GLY A 57 10.23 2.54 3.61
CA GLY A 57 11.47 1.80 3.74
C GLY A 57 11.34 0.48 4.48
N ALA A 58 12.43 -0.29 4.44
CA ALA A 58 12.63 -1.52 5.20
C ALA A 58 14.11 -1.87 5.26
N ALA A 59 14.49 -2.80 6.15
CA ALA A 59 15.82 -3.40 6.25
C ALA A 59 16.98 -2.38 6.43
N GLY A 60 16.68 -1.15 6.82
CA GLY A 60 17.65 -0.07 7.01
C GLY A 60 17.72 0.93 5.88
N TYR A 61 16.93 0.77 4.83
CA TYR A 61 16.91 1.60 3.63
C TYR A 61 15.59 2.37 3.50
N ASP A 62 15.61 3.45 2.74
CA ASP A 62 14.47 4.28 2.42
C ASP A 62 14.41 4.55 0.92
N PHE A 63 13.23 4.49 0.35
CA PHE A 63 13.03 4.74 -1.07
C PHE A 63 13.53 6.13 -1.50
N SER A 64 13.34 7.13 -0.64
CA SER A 64 13.72 8.52 -0.92
C SER A 64 15.23 8.76 -0.96
N ASP A 65 16.06 7.80 -0.55
CA ASP A 65 17.53 7.89 -0.73
C ASP A 65 17.96 7.84 -2.20
N GLY A 66 17.09 7.27 -3.05
CA GLY A 66 17.43 7.03 -4.46
C GLY A 66 18.63 6.09 -4.59
N ASP A 67 18.75 5.12 -3.67
CA ASP A 67 19.78 4.07 -3.67
C ASP A 67 19.19 2.79 -4.28
N TYR A 68 19.79 2.32 -5.37
CA TYR A 68 19.32 1.13 -6.08
C TYR A 68 19.45 -0.14 -5.24
N GLU A 69 20.59 -0.36 -4.61
CA GLU A 69 20.82 -1.56 -3.79
C GLU A 69 19.90 -1.55 -2.57
N GLY A 70 19.69 -0.39 -1.97
CA GLY A 70 18.74 -0.22 -0.88
C GLY A 70 17.31 -0.57 -1.29
N LEU A 71 16.85 -0.12 -2.47
CA LEU A 71 15.52 -0.45 -2.98
C LEU A 71 15.39 -1.95 -3.32
N VAL A 72 16.46 -2.60 -3.77
CA VAL A 72 16.49 -4.07 -3.95
C VAL A 72 16.34 -4.80 -2.62
N GLU A 73 17.03 -4.35 -1.56
CA GLU A 73 16.90 -4.96 -0.22
C GLU A 73 15.50 -4.75 0.38
N MET A 74 14.87 -3.58 0.17
CA MET A 74 13.47 -3.35 0.50
C MET A 74 12.54 -4.34 -0.20
N ALA A 75 12.72 -4.52 -1.52
CA ALA A 75 11.91 -5.44 -2.32
C ALA A 75 12.09 -6.92 -1.91
N LYS A 76 13.28 -7.32 -1.46
CA LYS A 76 13.52 -8.65 -0.87
C LYS A 76 12.83 -8.81 0.48
N PHE A 77 12.91 -7.80 1.33
CA PHE A 77 12.22 -7.80 2.62
C PHE A 77 10.72 -7.95 2.42
N ASP A 78 10.13 -7.17 1.53
CA ASP A 78 8.71 -7.24 1.19
C ASP A 78 8.29 -8.63 0.72
N LEU A 79 9.07 -9.22 -0.21
CA LEU A 79 8.79 -10.58 -0.71
C LEU A 79 8.84 -11.61 0.44
N SER A 80 9.80 -11.50 1.35
CA SER A 80 9.89 -12.36 2.54
C SER A 80 8.66 -12.23 3.44
N CYS A 81 8.01 -11.07 3.43
CA CYS A 81 6.76 -10.78 4.14
C CYS A 81 5.50 -11.16 3.34
N GLY A 82 5.64 -11.77 2.16
CA GLY A 82 4.52 -12.20 1.33
C GLY A 82 3.98 -11.13 0.37
N VAL A 83 4.62 -9.99 0.32
CA VAL A 83 4.32 -8.94 -0.66
C VAL A 83 4.94 -9.32 -2.00
N THR A 84 4.12 -9.57 -3.00
CA THR A 84 4.57 -9.95 -4.35
C THR A 84 4.64 -8.76 -5.31
N SER A 85 3.93 -7.69 -4.97
CA SER A 85 3.92 -6.43 -5.72
C SER A 85 3.92 -5.25 -4.76
N PHE A 86 4.67 -4.19 -5.07
CA PHE A 86 4.73 -3.01 -4.20
C PHE A 86 4.85 -1.70 -4.99
N ALA A 87 4.48 -0.62 -4.32
CA ALA A 87 4.68 0.75 -4.74
C ALA A 87 5.25 1.52 -3.54
N PRO A 88 6.56 1.80 -3.50
CA PRO A 88 7.15 2.54 -2.39
C PRO A 88 6.63 3.98 -2.36
N ALA A 89 6.52 4.55 -1.16
CA ALA A 89 6.12 5.93 -0.92
C ALA A 89 7.34 6.85 -0.77
N SER A 90 7.34 7.99 -1.47
CA SER A 90 8.34 9.02 -1.25
C SER A 90 8.01 9.88 -0.03
N MET A 91 9.01 10.57 0.52
CA MET A 91 8.81 11.63 1.52
C MET A 91 8.62 12.99 0.83
N THR A 92 8.17 13.99 1.62
CA THR A 92 8.18 15.40 1.22
C THR A 92 9.63 15.89 1.09
N LEU A 93 10.10 16.01 -0.15
CA LEU A 93 11.50 16.33 -0.51
C LEU A 93 11.55 17.28 -1.73
N PRO A 94 12.71 17.93 -1.99
CA PRO A 94 12.92 18.66 -3.22
C PRO A 94 12.77 17.79 -4.47
N TYR A 95 12.34 18.38 -5.58
CA TYR A 95 12.04 17.64 -6.82
C TYR A 95 13.26 16.91 -7.41
N ASP A 96 14.45 17.46 -7.31
CA ASP A 96 15.68 16.82 -7.75
C ASP A 96 16.02 15.54 -6.95
N VAL A 97 15.68 15.51 -5.67
CA VAL A 97 15.79 14.30 -4.84
C VAL A 97 14.73 13.26 -5.24
N LEU A 98 13.48 13.71 -5.44
CA LEU A 98 12.38 12.84 -5.89
C LEU A 98 12.69 12.26 -7.28
N GLU A 99 13.20 13.06 -8.20
CA GLU A 99 13.61 12.62 -9.54
C GLU A 99 14.63 11.48 -9.49
N LYS A 100 15.64 11.58 -8.63
CA LYS A 100 16.63 10.53 -8.41
C LYS A 100 15.99 9.24 -7.88
N ALA A 101 15.12 9.34 -6.87
CA ALA A 101 14.41 8.18 -6.29
C ALA A 101 13.51 7.51 -7.35
N PHE A 102 12.77 8.29 -8.12
CA PHE A 102 11.87 7.80 -9.16
C PHE A 102 12.62 7.17 -10.35
N ALA A 103 13.78 7.70 -10.70
CA ALA A 103 14.67 7.08 -11.70
C ALA A 103 15.19 5.72 -11.20
N THR A 104 15.48 5.59 -9.91
CA THR A 104 15.88 4.31 -9.29
C THR A 104 14.74 3.28 -9.34
N ALA A 105 13.50 3.71 -9.08
CA ALA A 105 12.32 2.85 -9.25
C ALA A 105 12.14 2.41 -10.71
N ARG A 106 12.34 3.31 -11.67
CA ARG A 106 12.29 2.96 -13.09
C ARG A 106 13.32 1.88 -13.43
N ARG A 107 14.56 2.03 -12.93
CA ARG A 107 15.63 1.05 -13.15
C ARG A 107 15.27 -0.34 -12.61
N ILE A 108 14.68 -0.46 -11.41
CA ILE A 108 14.20 -1.76 -10.86
C ILE A 108 13.14 -2.40 -11.75
N VAL A 109 12.21 -1.61 -12.30
CA VAL A 109 11.17 -2.12 -13.22
C VAL A 109 11.81 -2.66 -14.50
N ASP A 110 12.85 -2.00 -15.02
CA ASP A 110 13.54 -2.43 -16.25
C ASP A 110 14.42 -3.67 -16.03
N GLU A 111 15.14 -3.73 -14.90
CA GLU A 111 16.07 -4.82 -14.60
C GLU A 111 15.43 -6.05 -13.96
N GLN A 112 14.31 -5.90 -13.25
CA GLN A 112 13.55 -6.95 -12.57
C GLN A 112 14.44 -7.95 -11.78
N PRO A 113 15.13 -7.50 -10.72
CA PRO A 113 16.05 -8.33 -9.97
C PRO A 113 15.34 -9.58 -9.41
N GLU A 114 16.04 -10.72 -9.41
CA GLU A 114 15.50 -11.98 -8.90
C GLU A 114 15.32 -11.95 -7.38
N GLY A 115 14.32 -12.71 -6.89
CA GLY A 115 14.06 -12.82 -5.45
C GLY A 115 13.53 -11.54 -4.81
N CYS A 116 12.90 -10.67 -5.59
CA CYS A 116 12.34 -9.39 -5.17
C CYS A 116 10.84 -9.30 -5.43
N SER A 117 10.10 -8.60 -4.58
CA SER A 117 8.78 -8.08 -4.91
C SER A 117 8.85 -7.26 -6.19
N ARG A 118 7.80 -7.29 -6.99
CA ARG A 118 7.75 -6.51 -8.25
C ARG A 118 7.27 -5.10 -7.98
N LEU A 119 8.09 -4.11 -8.33
CA LEU A 119 7.67 -2.72 -8.27
C LEU A 119 6.64 -2.44 -9.36
N ARG A 120 5.43 -1.99 -8.94
CA ARG A 120 4.28 -1.73 -9.83
C ARG A 120 3.92 -0.26 -9.95
N GLY A 121 4.48 0.58 -9.11
CA GLY A 121 4.24 2.00 -9.10
C GLY A 121 5.04 2.71 -8.04
N ILE A 122 4.74 3.99 -7.86
CA ILE A 122 5.24 4.86 -6.81
C ILE A 122 4.03 5.56 -6.21
N GLN A 123 3.97 5.67 -4.88
CA GLN A 123 3.13 6.66 -4.21
C GLN A 123 3.98 7.91 -3.96
N MET A 124 3.59 9.03 -4.56
CA MET A 124 4.20 10.31 -4.30
C MET A 124 3.53 10.95 -3.08
N GLU A 125 4.05 10.67 -1.89
CA GLU A 125 3.57 11.21 -0.62
C GLU A 125 4.24 12.56 -0.31
N GLY A 126 3.56 13.60 -0.72
CA GLY A 126 4.07 14.99 -0.67
C GLY A 126 4.65 15.47 -2.00
N PRO A 127 5.00 16.76 -2.05
CA PRO A 127 5.08 17.78 -0.99
C PRO A 127 3.81 18.63 -0.78
N TYR A 128 2.66 18.28 -1.31
CA TYR A 128 1.44 19.10 -1.37
C TYR A 128 0.57 18.96 -0.11
N PHE A 129 1.16 19.22 1.06
CA PHE A 129 0.54 18.95 2.36
C PHE A 129 0.28 20.19 3.19
N SER A 130 -0.74 20.11 4.06
CA SER A 130 -1.03 21.11 5.06
C SER A 130 0.07 21.19 6.11
N TYR A 131 0.58 22.39 6.36
CA TYR A 131 1.57 22.61 7.43
C TYR A 131 1.07 22.12 8.79
N ALA A 132 -0.23 22.32 9.09
CA ALA A 132 -0.86 21.93 10.35
C ALA A 132 -0.91 20.39 10.54
N LYS A 133 -0.93 19.62 9.46
CA LYS A 133 -1.07 18.17 9.44
C LYS A 133 0.13 17.44 8.84
N ARG A 134 1.26 18.12 8.77
CA ARG A 134 2.48 17.54 8.14
C ARG A 134 3.03 16.29 8.83
N GLY A 135 2.67 16.00 10.09
CA GLY A 135 3.21 14.86 10.81
C GLY A 135 4.74 14.89 10.90
N ALA A 136 5.39 13.85 10.44
CA ALA A 136 6.84 13.72 10.35
C ALA A 136 7.46 14.30 9.06
N GLN A 137 6.64 14.84 8.13
CA GLN A 137 7.12 15.44 6.89
C GLN A 137 7.88 16.76 7.18
N ASN A 138 8.97 17.00 6.44
CA ASN A 138 9.81 18.18 6.64
C ASN A 138 9.08 19.46 6.16
N PRO A 139 8.82 20.43 7.05
CA PRO A 139 8.08 21.64 6.70
C PRO A 139 8.77 22.53 5.66
N ASP A 140 10.10 22.47 5.54
CA ASP A 140 10.87 23.31 4.64
C ASP A 140 10.66 22.96 3.15
N TYR A 141 10.14 21.75 2.88
CA TYR A 141 9.91 21.24 1.53
C TYR A 141 8.43 21.22 1.13
N LEU A 142 7.52 21.62 2.03
CA LEU A 142 6.11 21.73 1.70
C LEU A 142 5.86 22.77 0.59
N LYS A 143 4.96 22.43 -0.33
CA LYS A 143 4.58 23.26 -1.47
C LYS A 143 3.07 23.30 -1.66
N ASN A 144 2.58 24.35 -2.29
CA ASN A 144 1.27 24.29 -2.92
C ASN A 144 1.30 23.32 -4.11
N PRO A 145 0.17 22.68 -4.45
CA PRO A 145 0.07 21.81 -5.61
C PRO A 145 0.59 22.47 -6.89
N ASP A 146 1.54 21.80 -7.55
CA ASP A 146 2.24 22.23 -8.75
C ASP A 146 2.12 21.13 -9.81
N PHE A 147 1.14 21.28 -10.71
CA PHE A 147 0.89 20.25 -11.71
C PHE A 147 2.03 20.10 -12.71
N GLU A 148 2.69 21.17 -13.12
CA GLU A 148 3.78 21.06 -14.10
C GLU A 148 5.02 20.38 -13.50
N GLY A 149 5.35 20.70 -12.24
CA GLY A 149 6.41 19.99 -11.51
C GLY A 149 6.09 18.53 -11.28
N PHE A 150 4.86 18.20 -10.88
CA PHE A 150 4.39 16.80 -10.76
C PHE A 150 4.46 16.08 -12.11
N LYS A 151 3.98 16.70 -13.19
CA LYS A 151 3.97 16.11 -14.52
C LYS A 151 5.40 15.80 -15.01
N ALA A 152 6.35 16.68 -14.75
CA ALA A 152 7.74 16.44 -15.10
C ALA A 152 8.32 15.20 -14.39
N LEU A 153 8.04 15.01 -13.07
CA LEU A 153 8.41 13.81 -12.32
C LEU A 153 7.71 12.56 -12.85
N PHE A 154 6.41 12.66 -13.13
CA PHE A 154 5.61 11.57 -13.70
C PHE A 154 6.16 11.09 -15.05
N GLU A 155 6.43 12.01 -15.97
CA GLU A 155 6.97 11.71 -17.29
C GLU A 155 8.44 11.20 -17.18
N GLY A 156 9.25 11.79 -16.30
CA GLY A 156 10.65 11.43 -16.06
C GLY A 156 10.84 9.98 -15.58
N CYS A 157 9.90 9.45 -14.82
CA CYS A 157 9.90 8.03 -14.40
C CYS A 157 9.07 7.10 -15.33
N GLY A 158 8.62 7.59 -16.48
CA GLY A 158 7.85 6.79 -17.44
C GLY A 158 6.46 6.42 -16.92
N GLY A 159 5.80 7.30 -16.18
CA GLY A 159 4.44 7.12 -15.65
C GLY A 159 4.33 6.14 -14.48
N LEU A 160 5.41 5.92 -13.74
CA LEU A 160 5.40 5.02 -12.56
C LEU A 160 4.70 5.61 -11.35
N VAL A 161 4.51 6.93 -11.23
CA VAL A 161 3.68 7.49 -10.16
C VAL A 161 2.24 7.03 -10.37
N ARG A 162 1.77 6.13 -9.52
CA ARG A 162 0.43 5.55 -9.56
C ARG A 162 -0.53 6.20 -8.58
N ILE A 163 0.00 6.76 -7.50
CA ILE A 163 -0.76 7.52 -6.50
C ILE A 163 -0.01 8.82 -6.24
N VAL A 164 -0.72 9.94 -6.22
CA VAL A 164 -0.20 11.23 -5.80
C VAL A 164 -1.08 11.83 -4.72
N ASP A 165 -0.46 12.31 -3.65
CA ASP A 165 -1.12 12.80 -2.46
C ASP A 165 -1.25 14.32 -2.47
N VAL A 166 -2.40 14.83 -2.00
CA VAL A 166 -2.69 16.27 -1.94
C VAL A 166 -3.60 16.60 -0.76
N ALA A 167 -3.34 17.74 -0.12
CA ALA A 167 -4.26 18.37 0.83
C ALA A 167 -5.23 19.29 0.05
N PRO A 168 -6.54 18.99 0.02
CA PRO A 168 -7.49 19.66 -0.87
C PRO A 168 -7.76 21.12 -0.53
N GLU A 169 -7.47 21.57 0.70
CA GLU A 169 -7.63 22.95 1.14
C GLU A 169 -6.52 23.90 0.63
N LEU A 170 -5.46 23.36 0.03
CA LEU A 170 -4.34 24.17 -0.43
C LEU A 170 -4.70 24.98 -1.68
N PRO A 171 -4.16 26.19 -1.83
CA PRO A 171 -4.31 26.98 -3.05
C PRO A 171 -3.85 26.19 -4.29
N GLY A 172 -4.72 26.08 -5.31
CA GLY A 172 -4.42 25.33 -6.55
C GLY A 172 -4.77 23.85 -6.51
N ALA A 173 -5.18 23.29 -5.37
CA ALA A 173 -5.49 21.87 -5.22
C ALA A 173 -6.60 21.39 -6.18
N ALA A 174 -7.67 22.15 -6.35
CA ALA A 174 -8.78 21.78 -7.24
C ALA A 174 -8.32 21.60 -8.70
N GLU A 175 -7.54 22.53 -9.22
CA GLU A 175 -6.97 22.43 -10.58
C GLU A 175 -5.98 21.27 -10.70
N PHE A 176 -5.15 21.08 -9.68
CA PHE A 176 -4.22 19.96 -9.62
C PHE A 176 -4.95 18.61 -9.68
N VAL A 177 -5.97 18.43 -8.84
CA VAL A 177 -6.79 17.20 -8.81
C VAL A 177 -7.41 16.92 -10.18
N GLU A 178 -8.05 17.95 -10.80
CA GLU A 178 -8.68 17.79 -12.12
C GLU A 178 -7.70 17.33 -13.20
N LYS A 179 -6.46 17.79 -13.16
CA LYS A 179 -5.42 17.44 -14.13
C LYS A 179 -4.75 16.10 -13.79
N ALA A 180 -4.33 15.90 -12.53
CA ALA A 180 -3.59 14.72 -12.09
C ALA A 180 -4.45 13.44 -12.13
N SER A 181 -5.76 13.53 -11.85
CA SER A 181 -6.67 12.39 -11.92
C SER A 181 -6.81 11.74 -13.32
N LYS A 182 -6.36 12.45 -14.36
CA LYS A 182 -6.28 11.91 -15.74
C LYS A 182 -5.01 11.08 -15.98
N LEU A 183 -4.04 11.13 -15.06
CA LEU A 183 -2.74 10.47 -15.18
C LEU A 183 -2.60 9.30 -14.20
N CYS A 184 -3.07 9.48 -12.96
CA CYS A 184 -2.94 8.49 -11.88
C CYS A 184 -4.04 8.67 -10.83
N THR A 185 -4.05 7.80 -9.82
CA THR A 185 -4.90 7.95 -8.64
C THR A 185 -4.48 9.20 -7.85
N VAL A 186 -5.43 10.08 -7.55
CA VAL A 186 -5.21 11.20 -6.64
C VAL A 186 -5.79 10.85 -5.28
N SER A 187 -5.00 11.07 -4.24
CA SER A 187 -5.34 10.75 -2.86
C SER A 187 -5.35 12.00 -1.97
N ILE A 188 -6.29 12.06 -1.04
CA ILE A 188 -6.28 13.07 0.03
C ILE A 188 -5.34 12.56 1.13
N ALA A 189 -4.38 13.40 1.53
CA ALA A 189 -3.41 13.10 2.58
C ALA A 189 -2.98 14.36 3.34
N HIS A 190 -2.50 14.20 4.58
CA HIS A 190 -1.87 15.26 5.37
C HIS A 190 -2.61 16.60 5.29
N THR A 191 -3.88 16.59 5.63
CA THR A 191 -4.84 17.66 5.38
C THR A 191 -5.52 18.15 6.65
N ASP A 192 -5.77 19.44 6.76
CA ASP A 192 -6.66 20.05 7.76
C ASP A 192 -8.00 20.47 7.13
N SER A 193 -8.37 19.83 6.01
CA SER A 193 -9.54 20.16 5.22
C SER A 193 -10.85 19.96 6.00
N ASP A 194 -11.79 20.84 5.76
CA ASP A 194 -13.18 20.62 6.10
C ASP A 194 -13.88 19.68 5.10
N TYR A 195 -15.15 19.43 5.34
CA TYR A 195 -15.97 18.55 4.51
C TYR A 195 -16.16 19.11 3.08
N ASP A 196 -16.39 20.43 2.95
CA ASP A 196 -16.74 21.05 1.67
C ASP A 196 -15.56 21.02 0.68
N HIS A 197 -14.35 21.33 1.14
CA HIS A 197 -13.14 21.21 0.32
C HIS A 197 -12.86 19.75 -0.05
N ALA A 198 -12.99 18.82 0.91
CA ALA A 198 -12.79 17.40 0.65
C ALA A 198 -13.82 16.85 -0.36
N ARG A 199 -15.10 17.25 -0.22
CA ARG A 199 -16.16 16.86 -1.15
C ARG A 199 -15.91 17.40 -2.56
N ALA A 200 -15.51 18.67 -2.67
CA ALA A 200 -15.16 19.26 -3.97
C ALA A 200 -13.99 18.53 -4.63
N ALA A 201 -12.96 18.13 -3.86
CA ALA A 201 -11.84 17.33 -4.39
C ALA A 201 -12.28 15.93 -4.85
N VAL A 202 -13.15 15.25 -4.11
CA VAL A 202 -13.73 13.96 -4.50
C VAL A 202 -14.55 14.10 -5.78
N ASP A 203 -15.34 15.14 -5.92
CA ASP A 203 -16.14 15.42 -7.12
C ASP A 203 -15.25 15.79 -8.33
N ALA A 204 -14.04 16.36 -8.07
CA ALA A 204 -13.04 16.69 -9.10
C ALA A 204 -12.19 15.49 -9.54
N GLY A 205 -12.23 14.35 -8.85
CA GLY A 205 -11.53 13.14 -9.29
C GLY A 205 -10.65 12.44 -8.26
N VAL A 206 -10.67 12.84 -6.99
CA VAL A 206 -10.02 12.06 -5.91
C VAL A 206 -10.74 10.71 -5.76
N THR A 207 -9.97 9.63 -5.76
CA THR A 207 -10.47 8.25 -5.58
C THR A 207 -9.77 7.49 -4.47
N HIS A 208 -8.94 8.18 -3.69
CA HIS A 208 -8.16 7.55 -2.62
C HIS A 208 -8.07 8.44 -1.38
N LEU A 209 -7.83 7.83 -0.23
CA LEU A 209 -7.58 8.51 1.04
C LEU A 209 -6.40 7.79 1.71
N THR A 210 -5.30 8.48 1.87
CA THR A 210 -4.06 7.95 2.42
C THR A 210 -4.14 7.81 3.93
N HIS A 211 -3.62 6.71 4.49
CA HIS A 211 -3.49 6.37 5.92
C HIS A 211 -4.60 6.95 6.81
N LEU A 212 -5.84 6.59 6.52
CA LEU A 212 -7.08 7.03 7.20
C LEU A 212 -6.87 7.24 8.70
N TYR A 213 -7.35 8.33 9.24
CA TYR A 213 -7.22 8.89 10.60
C TYR A 213 -5.88 9.58 10.89
N ASN A 214 -4.78 9.23 10.22
CA ASN A 214 -3.48 9.82 10.47
C ASN A 214 -3.32 11.12 9.69
N ALA A 215 -2.75 12.13 10.34
CA ALA A 215 -2.51 13.45 9.74
C ALA A 215 -3.75 14.10 9.08
N MET A 216 -4.95 13.89 9.63
CA MET A 216 -6.20 14.49 9.17
C MET A 216 -7.15 14.81 10.33
N PRO A 217 -8.21 15.64 10.14
CA PRO A 217 -9.24 15.83 11.14
C PRO A 217 -10.03 14.55 11.42
N GLY A 218 -10.35 14.29 12.68
CA GLY A 218 -11.30 13.24 13.06
C GLY A 218 -12.74 13.60 12.71
N ILE A 219 -13.65 12.62 12.74
CA ILE A 219 -15.08 12.85 12.52
C ILE A 219 -15.66 13.64 13.69
N HIS A 220 -16.19 14.82 13.41
CA HIS A 220 -16.91 15.63 14.36
C HIS A 220 -18.32 15.94 13.83
N HIS A 221 -19.35 15.84 14.69
CA HIS A 221 -20.76 15.87 14.28
C HIS A 221 -21.25 17.17 13.64
N ARG A 222 -20.52 18.28 13.73
CA ARG A 222 -20.81 19.58 13.10
C ARG A 222 -19.73 20.02 12.09
N ASN A 223 -18.54 19.44 12.16
CA ASN A 223 -17.45 19.68 11.23
C ASN A 223 -16.81 18.32 10.89
N PRO A 224 -17.42 17.54 9.99
CA PRO A 224 -17.11 16.14 9.83
C PRO A 224 -15.74 15.86 9.19
N GLY A 225 -15.15 16.85 8.52
CA GLY A 225 -13.84 16.69 7.87
C GLY A 225 -13.86 15.79 6.64
N VAL A 226 -12.72 15.23 6.29
CA VAL A 226 -12.50 14.51 5.02
C VAL A 226 -13.13 13.10 5.00
N ILE A 227 -13.23 12.43 6.15
CA ILE A 227 -13.61 11.02 6.21
C ILE A 227 -15.04 10.78 5.69
N PRO A 228 -16.08 11.52 6.12
CA PRO A 228 -17.42 11.35 5.58
C PRO A 228 -17.51 11.67 4.09
N ALA A 229 -16.81 12.70 3.59
CA ALA A 229 -16.78 13.01 2.17
C ALA A 229 -16.24 11.82 1.32
N ALA A 230 -15.22 11.13 1.82
CA ALA A 230 -14.67 9.92 1.19
C ALA A 230 -15.62 8.72 1.29
N VAL A 231 -16.27 8.52 2.45
CA VAL A 231 -17.22 7.41 2.68
C VAL A 231 -18.40 7.48 1.73
N GLU A 232 -18.96 8.68 1.53
CA GLU A 232 -20.14 8.92 0.68
C GLU A 232 -19.92 8.62 -0.80
N ASN A 233 -18.67 8.66 -1.29
CA ASN A 233 -18.36 8.31 -2.67
C ASN A 233 -17.91 6.85 -2.78
N PRO A 234 -18.67 5.98 -3.49
CA PRO A 234 -18.36 4.55 -3.60
C PRO A 234 -17.05 4.24 -4.36
N ASN A 235 -16.49 5.20 -5.08
CA ASN A 235 -15.25 5.03 -5.82
C ASN A 235 -13.99 5.37 -4.99
N VAL A 236 -14.16 5.97 -3.81
CA VAL A 236 -13.02 6.31 -2.95
C VAL A 236 -12.64 5.11 -2.08
N ARG A 237 -11.39 4.67 -2.19
CA ARG A 237 -10.74 3.71 -1.30
C ARG A 237 -10.01 4.44 -0.19
N ALA A 238 -9.74 3.74 0.91
CA ALA A 238 -8.99 4.33 2.02
C ALA A 238 -7.93 3.35 2.52
N GLU A 239 -6.71 3.85 2.66
CA GLU A 239 -5.62 3.13 3.29
C GLU A 239 -5.80 3.05 4.80
N LEU A 240 -5.29 1.99 5.41
CA LEU A 240 -5.35 1.81 6.85
C LEU A 240 -4.09 1.11 7.36
N ILE A 241 -3.35 1.78 8.25
CA ILE A 241 -2.18 1.23 8.92
C ILE A 241 -2.66 0.31 10.04
N CYS A 242 -2.38 -0.99 9.93
CA CYS A 242 -2.88 -1.98 10.87
C CYS A 242 -1.77 -2.64 11.70
N ASP A 243 -0.80 -1.85 12.12
CA ASP A 243 0.35 -2.29 12.93
C ASP A 243 0.04 -2.47 14.44
N GLY A 244 -1.11 -1.98 14.91
CA GLY A 244 -1.54 -2.01 16.31
C GLY A 244 -1.07 -0.82 17.15
N PHE A 245 -0.34 0.13 16.54
CA PHE A 245 0.16 1.34 17.21
C PHE A 245 -0.50 2.61 16.67
N HIS A 246 -0.60 2.75 15.35
CA HIS A 246 -1.20 3.93 14.72
C HIS A 246 -2.69 4.04 14.98
N ILE A 247 -3.40 2.92 14.95
CA ILE A 247 -4.87 2.91 15.02
C ILE A 247 -5.34 1.85 16.02
N HIS A 248 -6.22 2.24 16.93
CA HIS A 248 -6.83 1.30 17.87
C HIS A 248 -7.74 0.30 17.13
N PRO A 249 -7.74 -1.00 17.48
CA PRO A 249 -8.54 -2.04 16.80
C PRO A 249 -10.05 -1.73 16.68
N ALA A 250 -10.63 -1.01 17.63
CA ALA A 250 -12.03 -0.58 17.53
C ALA A 250 -12.26 0.41 16.37
N SER A 251 -11.31 1.33 16.13
CA SER A 251 -11.36 2.28 15.01
C SER A 251 -11.12 1.58 13.68
N VAL A 252 -10.27 0.53 13.65
CA VAL A 252 -10.09 -0.33 12.47
C VAL A 252 -11.41 -0.98 12.09
N ARG A 253 -12.13 -1.62 13.04
CA ARG A 253 -13.46 -2.22 12.78
C ARG A 253 -14.48 -1.21 12.27
N LEU A 254 -14.46 0.01 12.84
CA LEU A 254 -15.33 1.09 12.36
C LEU A 254 -15.00 1.50 10.93
N ALA A 255 -13.71 1.62 10.57
CA ALA A 255 -13.28 1.92 9.22
C ALA A 255 -13.77 0.87 8.20
N PHE A 256 -13.60 -0.42 8.50
CA PHE A 256 -14.12 -1.50 7.65
C PHE A 256 -15.65 -1.42 7.50
N THR A 257 -16.38 -1.08 8.58
CA THR A 257 -17.84 -0.88 8.51
C THR A 257 -18.22 0.29 7.59
N MET A 258 -17.49 1.42 7.65
CA MET A 258 -17.76 2.61 6.83
C MET A 258 -17.40 2.42 5.37
N PHE A 259 -16.21 1.89 5.09
CA PHE A 259 -15.69 1.75 3.72
C PHE A 259 -16.02 0.39 3.10
N LYS A 260 -16.44 -0.62 3.89
CA LYS A 260 -16.76 -1.97 3.39
C LYS A 260 -15.59 -2.55 2.56
N ASN A 261 -15.89 -3.06 1.37
CA ASN A 261 -14.90 -3.65 0.45
C ASN A 261 -13.93 -2.64 -0.21
N ARG A 262 -13.76 -1.43 0.36
CA ARG A 262 -12.90 -0.37 -0.20
C ARG A 262 -11.69 -0.04 0.67
N MET A 263 -11.49 -0.79 1.76
CA MET A 263 -10.28 -0.64 2.58
C MET A 263 -9.06 -1.15 1.82
N VAL A 264 -7.92 -0.48 2.01
CA VAL A 264 -6.59 -0.86 1.54
C VAL A 264 -5.69 -1.00 2.75
N LEU A 265 -5.16 -2.18 3.03
CA LEU A 265 -4.14 -2.33 4.07
C LEU A 265 -2.82 -1.79 3.56
N VAL A 266 -2.13 -1.06 4.42
CA VAL A 266 -0.77 -0.57 4.20
C VAL A 266 0.06 -0.77 5.47
N SER A 267 1.36 -0.90 5.33
CA SER A 267 2.26 -0.96 6.47
C SER A 267 2.70 0.42 6.95
N ASP A 268 2.85 1.37 6.04
CA ASP A 268 3.50 2.66 6.29
C ASP A 268 4.85 2.45 6.99
N SER A 269 5.58 1.43 6.54
CA SER A 269 6.85 1.04 7.12
C SER A 269 7.97 2.01 6.72
N GLY A 270 8.93 2.18 7.63
CA GLY A 270 10.15 2.93 7.36
C GLY A 270 11.39 2.04 7.48
N ARG A 271 12.58 2.65 7.41
CA ARG A 271 13.89 1.97 7.52
C ARG A 271 14.00 0.99 8.67
N CYS A 272 13.26 1.22 9.76
CA CYS A 272 13.28 0.40 10.96
C CYS A 272 12.54 -0.94 10.83
N ALA A 273 11.74 -1.14 9.79
CA ALA A 273 11.11 -2.43 9.56
C ALA A 273 12.18 -3.52 9.35
N GLY A 274 12.10 -4.59 10.14
CA GLY A 274 13.11 -5.65 10.16
C GLY A 274 14.37 -5.34 10.96
N LYS A 275 14.40 -4.22 11.71
CA LYS A 275 15.52 -3.88 12.64
C LYS A 275 15.15 -4.15 14.10
N ASP A 276 16.18 -4.20 14.92
CA ASP A 276 16.04 -4.41 16.36
C ASP A 276 15.63 -3.13 17.11
N GLU A 277 15.03 -3.30 18.27
CA GLU A 277 14.65 -2.21 19.19
C GLU A 277 15.85 -1.31 19.49
N GLY A 278 15.63 0.01 19.50
CA GLY A 278 16.67 1.01 19.67
C GLY A 278 17.39 1.44 18.38
N TYR A 279 17.00 0.89 17.22
CA TYR A 279 17.56 1.34 15.94
C TYR A 279 17.22 2.80 15.68
N GLN A 280 18.25 3.62 15.44
CA GLN A 280 18.12 5.04 15.14
C GLN A 280 18.39 5.31 13.67
N PHE A 281 17.64 6.22 13.07
CA PHE A 281 17.74 6.55 11.66
C PHE A 281 17.24 7.97 11.36
N GLU A 282 17.63 8.47 10.21
CA GLU A 282 17.12 9.74 9.68
C GLU A 282 15.89 9.49 8.80
N LEU A 283 14.86 10.33 8.96
CA LEU A 283 13.66 10.35 8.15
C LEU A 283 13.36 11.80 7.74
N GLY A 284 13.49 12.13 6.45
CA GLY A 284 13.21 13.47 5.94
C GLY A 284 13.99 14.60 6.63
N GLY A 285 15.24 14.33 7.06
CA GLY A 285 16.08 15.30 7.78
C GLY A 285 15.85 15.33 9.30
N GLN A 286 15.04 14.44 9.85
CA GLN A 286 14.76 14.34 11.28
C GLN A 286 15.19 12.98 11.83
N MET A 287 15.74 12.96 13.05
CA MET A 287 16.13 11.70 13.71
C MET A 287 14.93 10.99 14.30
N ALA A 288 14.79 9.70 14.00
CA ALA A 288 13.80 8.80 14.58
C ALA A 288 14.47 7.60 15.26
N GLU A 289 13.75 6.96 16.17
CA GLU A 289 14.19 5.78 16.90
C GLU A 289 13.06 4.76 16.98
N LEU A 290 13.38 3.49 16.73
CA LEU A 290 12.48 2.36 16.98
C LEU A 290 12.39 2.13 18.49
N ARG A 291 11.22 2.38 19.08
CA ARG A 291 10.98 2.24 20.50
C ARG A 291 9.58 1.68 20.78
N GLY A 292 9.55 0.52 21.45
CA GLY A 292 8.30 -0.16 21.78
C GLY A 292 7.53 -0.64 20.55
N GLY A 293 8.25 -1.08 19.50
CA GLY A 293 7.67 -1.62 18.25
C GLY A 293 7.19 -0.57 17.25
N VAL A 294 7.43 0.73 17.50
CA VAL A 294 7.04 1.82 16.59
C VAL A 294 8.15 2.87 16.51
N ALA A 295 8.38 3.46 15.35
CA ALA A 295 9.34 4.54 15.18
C ALA A 295 8.75 5.88 15.64
N LYS A 296 9.54 6.64 16.41
CA LYS A 296 9.17 7.98 16.89
C LYS A 296 10.28 8.98 16.61
N LEU A 297 9.91 10.21 16.31
CA LEU A 297 10.88 11.30 16.23
C LEU A 297 11.55 11.51 17.60
N VAL A 298 12.88 11.57 17.60
CA VAL A 298 13.67 11.73 18.81
C VAL A 298 13.28 13.01 19.56
N GLY A 299 13.07 12.90 20.86
CA GLY A 299 12.67 14.02 21.72
C GLY A 299 11.19 14.38 21.68
N THR A 300 10.35 13.63 20.92
CA THR A 300 8.90 13.83 20.83
C THR A 300 8.13 12.54 21.03
N ASN A 301 6.80 12.62 21.02
CA ASN A 301 5.90 11.45 20.95
C ASN A 301 5.30 11.24 19.55
N THR A 302 5.74 12.01 18.56
CA THR A 302 5.24 11.89 17.19
C THR A 302 5.69 10.57 16.60
N ILE A 303 4.74 9.74 16.18
CA ILE A 303 5.02 8.55 15.38
C ILE A 303 5.54 9.02 14.01
N ALA A 304 6.63 8.43 13.59
CA ALA A 304 7.32 8.77 12.35
C ALA A 304 6.96 7.82 11.19
N CYS A 305 6.92 6.53 11.48
CA CYS A 305 6.50 5.47 10.57
C CYS A 305 6.29 4.17 11.36
N SER A 306 5.79 3.15 10.70
CA SER A 306 5.67 1.81 11.26
C SER A 306 6.98 1.02 11.17
N ALA A 307 7.18 0.08 12.07
CA ALA A 307 8.18 -0.97 11.98
C ALA A 307 7.57 -2.33 11.53
N SER A 308 6.31 -2.31 11.11
CA SER A 308 5.53 -3.49 10.75
C SER A 308 5.75 -3.89 9.29
N ASN A 309 4.95 -4.82 8.80
CA ASN A 309 4.89 -5.26 7.42
C ASN A 309 3.48 -5.75 7.07
N MET A 310 3.19 -5.93 5.78
CA MET A 310 1.86 -6.32 5.31
C MET A 310 1.35 -7.66 5.87
N TRP A 311 2.25 -8.63 6.08
CA TRP A 311 1.84 -9.91 6.68
C TRP A 311 1.38 -9.73 8.13
N ALA A 312 2.07 -8.92 8.89
CA ALA A 312 1.66 -8.58 10.25
C ALA A 312 0.34 -7.80 10.26
N CYS A 313 0.18 -6.81 9.37
CA CYS A 313 -1.06 -6.04 9.23
C CYS A 313 -2.26 -6.94 8.90
N LEU A 314 -2.13 -7.87 7.96
CA LEU A 314 -3.19 -8.83 7.62
C LEU A 314 -3.57 -9.70 8.84
N ARG A 315 -2.59 -10.25 9.55
CA ARG A 315 -2.83 -11.07 10.75
C ARG A 315 -3.48 -10.27 11.87
N ASN A 316 -3.10 -9.02 12.04
CA ASN A 316 -3.67 -8.14 13.04
C ASN A 316 -5.17 -7.92 12.79
N VAL A 317 -5.56 -7.54 11.57
CA VAL A 317 -6.99 -7.30 11.27
C VAL A 317 -7.83 -8.56 11.43
N LEU A 318 -7.32 -9.73 11.03
CA LEU A 318 -7.96 -11.01 11.28
C LEU A 318 -8.15 -11.26 12.78
N SER A 319 -7.11 -11.03 13.59
CA SER A 319 -7.17 -11.20 15.05
C SER A 319 -8.14 -10.22 15.73
N TRP A 320 -8.38 -9.07 15.12
CA TRP A 320 -9.33 -8.05 15.60
C TRP A 320 -10.76 -8.28 15.13
N GLY A 321 -11.03 -9.40 14.44
CA GLY A 321 -12.37 -9.84 14.04
C GLY A 321 -12.88 -9.21 12.74
N ILE A 322 -12.00 -8.72 11.87
CA ILE A 322 -12.38 -8.38 10.50
C ILE A 322 -12.66 -9.67 9.72
N PRO A 323 -13.77 -9.77 8.96
CA PRO A 323 -14.06 -10.91 8.11
C PRO A 323 -12.90 -11.23 7.18
N GLU A 324 -12.60 -12.51 7.04
CA GLU A 324 -11.42 -12.97 6.30
C GLU A 324 -11.41 -12.50 4.84
N GLU A 325 -12.57 -12.55 4.20
CA GLU A 325 -12.76 -12.09 2.82
C GLU A 325 -12.46 -10.59 2.68
N GLU A 326 -12.92 -9.77 3.63
CA GLU A 326 -12.66 -8.32 3.62
C GLU A 326 -11.19 -8.02 3.88
N ALA A 327 -10.55 -8.74 4.80
CA ALA A 327 -9.13 -8.59 5.11
C ALA A 327 -8.24 -8.95 3.91
N VAL A 328 -8.55 -10.05 3.23
CA VAL A 328 -7.81 -10.48 2.02
C VAL A 328 -8.02 -9.50 0.87
N LEU A 329 -9.26 -9.06 0.61
CA LEU A 329 -9.52 -8.02 -0.41
C LEU A 329 -8.72 -6.75 -0.13
N ALA A 330 -8.68 -6.30 1.13
CA ALA A 330 -7.96 -5.09 1.53
C ALA A 330 -6.43 -5.21 1.37
N ALA A 331 -5.88 -6.42 1.41
CA ALA A 331 -4.44 -6.68 1.29
C ALA A 331 -4.01 -7.07 -0.15
N THR A 332 -4.95 -7.27 -1.09
CA THR A 332 -4.66 -7.84 -2.42
C THR A 332 -5.33 -7.07 -3.55
N TYR A 333 -6.63 -7.24 -3.75
CA TYR A 333 -7.36 -6.66 -4.88
C TYR A 333 -7.54 -5.14 -4.77
N ASN A 334 -7.86 -4.63 -3.60
CA ASN A 334 -8.09 -3.20 -3.42
C ASN A 334 -6.82 -2.36 -3.65
N PRO A 335 -5.64 -2.73 -3.11
CA PRO A 335 -4.40 -2.03 -3.47
C PRO A 335 -4.02 -2.20 -4.95
N ALA A 336 -4.31 -3.34 -5.59
CA ALA A 336 -4.14 -3.48 -7.05
C ALA A 336 -4.99 -2.47 -7.83
N CYS A 337 -6.25 -2.25 -7.39
CA CYS A 337 -7.11 -1.22 -7.97
C CYS A 337 -6.58 0.21 -7.73
N ALA A 338 -6.01 0.48 -6.55
CA ALA A 338 -5.42 1.79 -6.26
C ALA A 338 -4.24 2.11 -7.19
N LEU A 339 -3.45 1.11 -7.56
CA LEU A 339 -2.35 1.23 -8.51
C LEU A 339 -2.77 1.13 -9.99
N GLY A 340 -4.03 0.75 -10.27
CA GLY A 340 -4.50 0.51 -11.64
C GLY A 340 -3.90 -0.74 -12.30
N VAL A 341 -3.52 -1.75 -11.51
CA VAL A 341 -2.91 -3.01 -11.99
C VAL A 341 -3.77 -4.24 -11.71
N GLN A 342 -5.05 -4.04 -11.37
CA GLN A 342 -5.99 -5.11 -11.02
C GLN A 342 -6.24 -6.12 -12.14
N ASP A 343 -5.94 -5.78 -13.37
CA ASP A 343 -6.07 -6.69 -14.52
C ASP A 343 -4.89 -7.67 -14.63
N GLU A 344 -3.77 -7.39 -13.94
CA GLU A 344 -2.56 -8.20 -13.95
C GLU A 344 -2.39 -9.04 -12.68
N VAL A 345 -2.67 -8.45 -11.50
CA VAL A 345 -2.39 -9.03 -10.18
C VAL A 345 -3.54 -8.79 -9.19
N GLY A 346 -3.38 -9.21 -7.94
CA GLY A 346 -4.31 -8.94 -6.83
C GLY A 346 -5.52 -9.87 -6.74
N SER A 347 -5.67 -10.82 -7.66
CA SER A 347 -6.71 -11.88 -7.57
C SER A 347 -6.30 -13.15 -8.28
N ILE A 348 -6.80 -14.30 -7.81
CA ILE A 348 -6.64 -15.59 -8.46
C ILE A 348 -7.69 -15.70 -9.57
N ALA A 349 -7.26 -15.40 -10.80
CA ALA A 349 -8.13 -15.42 -11.98
C ALA A 349 -7.31 -15.80 -13.22
N THR A 350 -7.94 -16.53 -14.15
CA THR A 350 -7.30 -16.98 -15.38
C THR A 350 -6.63 -15.83 -16.14
N GLY A 351 -5.39 -16.04 -16.55
CA GLY A 351 -4.58 -15.10 -17.33
C GLY A 351 -3.79 -14.09 -16.50
N LYS A 352 -4.11 -13.90 -15.21
CA LYS A 352 -3.31 -13.04 -14.30
C LYS A 352 -2.02 -13.72 -13.88
N VAL A 353 -1.05 -12.92 -13.45
CA VAL A 353 0.21 -13.42 -12.90
C VAL A 353 -0.07 -14.31 -11.68
N ALA A 354 0.54 -15.48 -11.65
CA ALA A 354 0.33 -16.47 -10.58
C ALA A 354 1.16 -16.12 -9.33
N ASP A 355 0.90 -14.94 -8.78
CA ASP A 355 1.43 -14.48 -7.50
C ASP A 355 0.43 -14.86 -6.40
N PHE A 356 0.83 -15.77 -5.50
CA PHE A 356 -0.07 -16.25 -4.45
C PHE A 356 0.68 -16.69 -3.19
N LEU A 357 -0.04 -16.75 -2.09
CA LEU A 357 0.42 -17.30 -0.83
C LEU A 357 -0.34 -18.60 -0.51
N VAL A 358 0.39 -19.61 -0.05
CA VAL A 358 -0.18 -20.78 0.61
C VAL A 358 -0.05 -20.58 2.11
N CYS A 359 -1.17 -20.29 2.77
CA CYS A 359 -1.22 -19.99 4.20
C CYS A 359 -1.55 -21.25 4.98
N THR A 360 -0.80 -21.52 6.04
CA THR A 360 -1.00 -22.65 6.95
C THR A 360 -1.46 -22.20 8.33
N ASP A 361 -2.12 -23.09 9.05
CA ASP A 361 -2.49 -22.94 10.47
C ASP A 361 -3.16 -21.58 10.81
N GLY A 362 -4.14 -21.16 10.01
CA GLY A 362 -4.86 -19.90 10.28
C GLY A 362 -3.98 -18.65 10.19
N TYR A 363 -3.15 -18.57 9.16
CA TYR A 363 -2.21 -17.47 8.89
C TYR A 363 -1.03 -17.36 9.87
N THR A 364 -0.63 -18.44 10.52
CA THR A 364 0.60 -18.48 11.33
C THR A 364 1.84 -18.65 10.46
N GLY A 365 1.71 -19.39 9.35
CA GLY A 365 2.76 -19.62 8.36
C GLY A 365 2.31 -19.28 6.94
N LYS A 366 3.27 -19.06 6.06
CA LYS A 366 3.06 -18.85 4.63
C LYS A 366 4.18 -19.41 3.79
N ARG A 367 3.84 -19.86 2.58
CA ARG A 367 4.77 -20.08 1.46
C ARG A 367 4.43 -19.05 0.39
N VAL A 368 5.44 -18.46 -0.22
CA VAL A 368 5.28 -17.38 -1.19
C VAL A 368 5.56 -17.89 -2.58
N PHE A 369 4.68 -17.58 -3.53
CA PHE A 369 4.84 -17.94 -4.93
C PHE A 369 4.82 -16.65 -5.78
N LEU A 370 5.86 -16.47 -6.58
CA LEU A 370 6.01 -15.35 -7.51
C LEU A 370 6.00 -15.90 -8.93
N ALA A 371 5.03 -15.51 -9.74
CA ALA A 371 4.77 -16.05 -11.08
C ALA A 371 4.74 -17.60 -11.08
N GLY A 372 4.10 -18.19 -10.07
CA GLY A 372 3.96 -19.64 -9.92
C GLY A 372 5.18 -20.39 -9.42
N LYS A 373 6.29 -19.71 -9.18
CA LYS A 373 7.53 -20.28 -8.62
C LYS A 373 7.60 -20.00 -7.12
N GLU A 374 7.79 -21.02 -6.33
CA GLU A 374 8.02 -20.89 -4.88
C GLU A 374 9.37 -20.22 -4.60
N ILE A 375 9.36 -19.27 -3.64
CA ILE A 375 10.52 -18.47 -3.25
C ILE A 375 11.08 -18.96 -1.90
#